data_099fbd8900d6f79acb7afa457aa88974
#
_entry.id   099fbd8900d6f79acb7afa457aa88974
#
_cell.length_a   1.000
_cell.length_b   1.000
_cell.length_c   1.000
_cell.angle_alpha   90.00
_cell.angle_beta   90.00
_cell.angle_gamma   90.00
#
_symmetry.space_group_name_H-M   'P 1'
#
loop_
_entity.id
_entity.type
_entity.pdbx_description
1 polymer ?
#
loop_
_entity_poly.entity_id
_entity_poly.type
_entity_poly.pdbx_seq_one_letter_code
_entity_poly.pdbx_strand_id
1 'polypeptide(L)'
;MASTPEAKVKKQIRKILEEMGAYYAMPIGTGYGNSGVPDFLVCSKGSFIGIEAKANAGKTTALQESHLSRIRGAGGTALVINEQNIDQLKGYLS
;
A
#
# COMPACT_ATOMS: atom_id res chain seq x y z
N MET A 1 -8.65 20.83 8.73
CA MET A 1 -9.33 19.58 8.46
C MET A 1 -8.64 18.43 9.19
N ALA A 2 -9.40 17.66 9.95
CA ALA A 2 -8.83 16.53 10.67
C ALA A 2 -8.53 15.39 9.71
N SER A 3 -7.33 14.84 9.80
CA SER A 3 -6.97 13.64 9.05
C SER A 3 -7.43 12.40 9.82
N THR A 4 -7.97 11.42 9.10
CA THR A 4 -8.26 10.12 9.70
C THR A 4 -6.95 9.42 10.05
N PRO A 5 -6.96 8.45 10.98
CA PRO A 5 -5.75 7.67 11.26
C PRO A 5 -5.20 6.97 10.01
N GLU A 6 -6.06 6.44 9.16
CA GLU A 6 -5.61 5.80 7.92
C GLU A 6 -4.97 6.81 6.97
N ALA A 7 -5.52 8.02 6.87
CA ALA A 7 -4.94 9.07 6.03
C ALA A 7 -3.55 9.46 6.51
N LYS A 8 -3.32 9.44 7.83
CA LYS A 8 -1.99 9.69 8.38
C LYS A 8 -1.00 8.61 7.99
N VAL A 9 -1.41 7.35 8.01
CA VAL A 9 -0.56 6.23 7.57
C VAL A 9 -0.22 6.41 6.09
N LYS A 10 -1.22 6.71 5.25
CA LYS A 10 -0.98 6.96 3.82
C LYS A 10 0.02 8.08 3.58
N LYS A 11 -0.09 9.16 4.34
CA LYS A 11 0.85 10.29 4.22
C LYS A 11 2.28 9.86 4.55
N GLN A 12 2.45 9.06 5.59
CA GLN A 12 3.76 8.56 5.98
C GLN A 12 4.32 7.61 4.92
N ILE A 13 3.48 6.75 4.33
CA ILE A 13 3.90 5.85 3.26
C ILE A 13 4.40 6.66 2.06
N ARG A 14 3.64 7.68 1.64
CA ARG A 14 4.05 8.54 0.52
C ARG A 14 5.40 9.19 0.78
N LYS A 15 5.60 9.70 1.99
CA LYS A 15 6.86 10.32 2.36
C LYS A 15 8.03 9.34 2.22
N ILE A 16 7.85 8.12 2.70
CA ILE A 16 8.88 7.09 2.61
C ILE A 16 9.16 6.73 1.15
N LEU A 17 8.12 6.54 0.34
CA LEU A 17 8.27 6.22 -1.07
C LEU A 17 9.06 7.30 -1.80
N GLU A 18 8.76 8.56 -1.52
CA GLU A 18 9.46 9.69 -2.16
C GLU A 18 10.90 9.78 -1.68
N GLU A 19 11.14 9.57 -0.40
CA GLU A 19 12.52 9.58 0.15
C GLU A 19 13.37 8.47 -0.45
N MET A 20 12.77 7.32 -0.73
CA MET A 20 13.48 6.18 -1.27
C MET A 20 13.60 6.20 -2.80
N GLY A 21 13.02 7.22 -3.45
CA GLY A 21 13.07 7.33 -4.89
C GLY A 21 12.22 6.31 -5.63
N ALA A 22 11.22 5.74 -4.99
CA ALA A 22 10.33 4.77 -5.62
C ALA A 22 9.33 5.48 -6.54
N TYR A 23 8.98 4.84 -7.64
CA TYR A 23 7.85 5.29 -8.46
C TYR A 23 6.57 4.69 -7.90
N TYR A 24 5.51 5.50 -7.79
CA TYR A 24 4.26 4.96 -7.30
C TYR A 24 3.06 5.68 -7.89
N ALA A 25 1.93 4.98 -7.87
CA ALA A 25 0.63 5.53 -8.21
C ALA A 25 -0.35 5.18 -7.10
N MET A 26 -1.32 6.06 -6.89
CA MET A 26 -2.39 5.85 -5.92
C MET A 26 -3.70 5.68 -6.69
N PRO A 27 -4.17 4.45 -6.92
CA PRO A 27 -5.39 4.24 -7.68
C PRO A 27 -6.60 4.88 -6.99
N ILE A 28 -7.49 5.43 -7.79
CA ILE A 28 -8.73 6.01 -7.30
C ILE A 28 -9.84 4.98 -7.50
N GLY A 29 -10.55 4.64 -6.43
CA GLY A 29 -11.72 3.75 -6.53
C GLY A 29 -12.87 4.49 -7.18
N THR A 30 -13.31 4.00 -8.35
CA THR A 30 -14.35 4.70 -9.12
C THR A 30 -15.68 3.95 -9.14
N GLY A 31 -15.79 2.83 -8.46
CA GLY A 31 -17.00 2.02 -8.49
C GLY A 31 -17.12 1.07 -9.67
N TYR A 32 -16.10 0.99 -10.52
CA TYR A 32 -16.10 0.10 -11.67
C TYR A 32 -15.34 -1.19 -11.42
N GLY A 33 -15.58 -1.82 -10.27
CA GLY A 33 -15.03 -3.13 -10.00
C GLY A 33 -13.57 -3.13 -9.54
N ASN A 34 -12.99 -1.97 -9.28
CA ASN A 34 -11.63 -1.86 -8.78
C ASN A 34 -11.57 -1.72 -7.26
N SER A 35 -12.67 -2.04 -6.58
CA SER A 35 -12.68 -2.09 -5.12
C SER A 35 -11.67 -3.13 -4.65
N GLY A 36 -10.85 -2.77 -3.69
CA GLY A 36 -9.84 -3.68 -3.16
C GLY A 36 -8.48 -3.58 -3.82
N VAL A 37 -8.31 -2.76 -4.85
CA VAL A 37 -6.99 -2.44 -5.37
C VAL A 37 -6.18 -1.78 -4.25
N PRO A 38 -4.90 -2.16 -4.06
CA PRO A 38 -4.09 -1.54 -3.01
C PRO A 38 -4.03 -0.03 -3.14
N ASP A 39 -3.87 0.65 -2.00
CA ASP A 39 -3.78 2.11 -1.97
C ASP A 39 -2.60 2.64 -2.78
N PHE A 40 -1.52 1.86 -2.87
CA PHE A 40 -0.31 2.25 -3.61
C PHE A 40 0.13 1.10 -4.50
N LEU A 41 0.42 1.41 -5.76
CA LEU A 41 1.10 0.50 -6.68
C LEU A 41 2.48 1.07 -6.92
N VAL A 42 3.50 0.31 -6.57
CA VAL A 42 4.87 0.82 -6.45
C VAL A 42 5.82 0.02 -7.33
N CYS A 43 6.74 0.71 -7.94
CA CYS A 43 7.90 0.09 -8.57
C CYS A 43 9.16 0.64 -7.89
N SER A 44 9.95 -0.23 -7.31
CA SER A 44 11.18 0.16 -6.65
C SER A 44 12.26 -0.84 -7.00
N LYS A 45 13.32 -0.34 -7.63
CA LYS A 45 14.49 -1.15 -8.01
C LYS A 45 14.10 -2.41 -8.78
N GLY A 46 13.15 -2.27 -9.69
CA GLY A 46 12.70 -3.36 -10.55
C GLY A 46 11.65 -4.27 -9.93
N SER A 47 11.25 -4.04 -8.69
CA SER A 47 10.25 -4.86 -8.00
C SER A 47 8.90 -4.16 -7.97
N PHE A 48 7.83 -4.91 -8.20
CA PHE A 48 6.48 -4.42 -8.06
C PHE A 48 5.97 -4.69 -6.64
N ILE A 49 5.44 -3.65 -5.99
CA ILE A 49 4.96 -3.76 -4.60
C ILE A 49 3.58 -3.11 -4.52
N GLY A 50 2.58 -3.87 -4.09
CA GLY A 50 1.27 -3.32 -3.76
C GLY A 50 1.19 -3.07 -2.26
N ILE A 51 0.76 -1.88 -1.86
CA ILE A 51 0.68 -1.51 -0.45
C ILE A 51 -0.74 -1.09 -0.11
N GLU A 52 -1.33 -1.78 0.86
CA GLU A 52 -2.61 -1.41 1.44
C GLU A 52 -2.36 -0.78 2.80
N ALA A 53 -2.90 0.43 3.02
CA ALA A 53 -2.74 1.15 4.28
C ALA A 53 -3.90 0.83 5.21
N LYS A 54 -3.60 0.55 6.46
CA LYS A 54 -4.60 0.34 7.52
C LYS A 54 -4.17 1.10 8.76
N ALA A 55 -5.11 1.36 9.65
CA ALA A 55 -4.84 2.04 10.91
C ALA A 55 -5.68 1.41 12.01
N ASN A 56 -5.25 1.60 13.26
CA ASN A 56 -6.01 1.19 14.46
C ASN A 56 -6.42 -0.28 14.42
N ALA A 57 -5.49 -1.15 14.04
CA ALA A 57 -5.71 -2.60 13.93
C ALA A 57 -6.82 -2.96 12.95
N GLY A 58 -7.11 -2.09 11.98
CA GLY A 58 -8.05 -2.37 10.92
C GLY A 58 -7.59 -3.55 10.08
N LYS A 59 -8.56 -4.32 9.57
CA LYS A 59 -8.29 -5.53 8.79
C LYS A 59 -8.65 -5.30 7.33
N THR A 60 -7.96 -6.03 6.45
CA THR A 60 -8.28 -6.01 5.03
C THR A 60 -9.63 -6.69 4.78
N THR A 61 -10.32 -6.23 3.75
CA THR A 61 -11.53 -6.89 3.27
C THR A 61 -11.17 -8.09 2.39
N ALA A 62 -12.16 -8.93 2.11
CA ALA A 62 -11.95 -10.08 1.23
C ALA A 62 -11.48 -9.65 -0.16
N LEU A 63 -12.04 -8.54 -0.69
CA LEU A 63 -11.62 -8.01 -1.98
C LEU A 63 -10.18 -7.51 -1.96
N GLN A 64 -9.80 -6.82 -0.90
CA GLN A 64 -8.41 -6.38 -0.74
C GLN A 64 -7.45 -7.56 -0.66
N GLU A 65 -7.81 -8.60 0.10
CA GLU A 65 -6.98 -9.80 0.19
C GLU A 65 -6.84 -10.49 -1.16
N SER A 66 -7.91 -10.51 -1.95
CA SER A 66 -7.86 -11.08 -3.29
C SER A 66 -6.82 -10.36 -4.17
N HIS A 67 -6.82 -9.04 -4.14
CA HIS A 67 -5.84 -8.26 -4.92
C HIS A 67 -4.41 -8.51 -4.44
N LEU A 68 -4.20 -8.51 -3.12
CA LEU A 68 -2.87 -8.76 -2.56
C LEU A 68 -2.37 -10.16 -2.95
N SER A 69 -3.25 -11.16 -2.86
CA SER A 69 -2.90 -12.52 -3.25
C SER A 69 -2.53 -12.63 -4.72
N ARG A 70 -3.28 -11.94 -5.59
CA ARG A 70 -3.00 -11.95 -7.03
C ARG A 70 -1.67 -11.28 -7.37
N ILE A 71 -1.31 -10.21 -6.65
CA ILE A 71 -0.01 -9.57 -6.82
C ILE A 71 1.10 -10.56 -6.47
N ARG A 72 0.97 -11.26 -5.34
CA ARG A 72 1.95 -12.26 -4.92
C ARG A 72 2.04 -13.39 -5.93
N GLY A 73 0.90 -13.88 -6.42
CA GLY A 73 0.87 -14.93 -7.43
C GLY A 73 1.52 -14.54 -8.74
N ALA A 74 1.52 -13.26 -9.07
CA ALA A 74 2.15 -12.74 -10.29
C ALA A 74 3.64 -12.42 -10.09
N GLY A 75 4.18 -12.67 -8.90
CA GLY A 75 5.60 -12.45 -8.62
C GLY A 75 5.93 -11.14 -7.94
N GLY A 76 4.91 -10.33 -7.61
CA GLY A 76 5.13 -9.07 -6.88
C GLY A 76 5.11 -9.28 -5.37
N THR A 77 5.37 -8.21 -4.66
CA THR A 77 5.26 -8.14 -3.20
C THR A 77 3.97 -7.41 -2.84
N ALA A 78 3.26 -7.89 -1.84
CA ALA A 78 2.04 -7.24 -1.37
C ALA A 78 2.14 -7.06 0.15
N LEU A 79 1.90 -5.84 0.60
CA LEU A 79 2.10 -5.46 1.99
C LEU A 79 0.85 -4.78 2.54
N VAL A 80 0.55 -5.05 3.80
CA VAL A 80 -0.40 -4.27 4.59
C VAL A 80 0.43 -3.47 5.59
N ILE A 81 0.40 -2.15 5.45
CA ILE A 81 1.22 -1.25 6.26
C ILE A 81 0.31 -0.46 7.20
N ASN A 82 0.68 -0.43 8.46
CA ASN A 82 -0.02 0.32 9.51
C ASN A 82 1.01 1.07 10.37
N GLU A 83 0.52 1.76 11.40
CA GLU A 83 1.39 2.54 12.28
C GLU A 83 2.38 1.68 13.07
N GLN A 84 2.16 0.38 13.17
CA GLN A 84 3.03 -0.51 13.95
C GLN A 84 4.16 -1.10 13.10
N ASN A 85 3.93 -1.29 11.78
CA ASN A 85 4.94 -1.92 10.93
C ASN A 85 5.53 -0.99 9.86
N ILE A 86 5.16 0.28 9.87
CA ILE A 86 5.60 1.22 8.84
C ILE A 86 7.14 1.36 8.81
N ASP A 87 7.79 1.11 9.93
CA ASP A 87 9.26 1.16 9.99
C ASP A 87 9.92 0.09 9.11
N GLN A 88 9.19 -0.96 8.77
CA GLN A 88 9.72 -2.05 7.94
C GLN A 88 9.66 -1.72 6.45
N LEU A 89 8.91 -0.69 6.07
CA LEU A 89 8.65 -0.40 4.65
C LEU A 89 9.95 -0.12 3.89
N LYS A 90 10.87 0.62 4.48
CA LYS A 90 12.14 0.96 3.82
C LYS A 90 12.92 -0.29 3.40
N GLY A 91 12.85 -1.36 4.19
CA GLY A 91 13.52 -2.60 3.86
C GLY A 91 13.01 -3.24 2.57
N TYR A 92 11.72 -3.11 2.31
CA TYR A 92 11.12 -3.63 1.09
C TYR A 92 11.47 -2.79 -0.14
N LEU A 93 11.84 -1.54 0.07
CA LEU A 93 12.12 -0.59 -1.02
C LEU A 93 13.60 -0.53 -1.39
N SER A 94 14.46 -1.14 -0.59
CA SER A 94 15.92 -1.11 -0.82
C SER A 94 16.40 -2.14 -1.84
#